data_ab0f21e898d9755908cea46350ecbd6a
#
_entry.id   ab0f21e898d9755908cea46350ecbd6a
#
_cell.length_a   1.000
_cell.length_b   1.000
_cell.length_c   1.000
_cell.angle_alpha   90.00
_cell.angle_beta   90.00
_cell.angle_gamma   90.00
#
_symmetry.space_group_name_H-M   'P 1'
#
loop_
_entity.id
_entity.type
_entity.pdbx_description
1 polymer ?
#
loop_
_entity_poly.entity_id
_entity_poly.type
_entity_poly.pdbx_seq_one_letter_code
_entity_poly.pdbx_strand_id
1 'polypeptide(L)'
;MAAPAPVDWRVTLRQRVAIVAVTTAAWVGCIEARLVYLQLFKRADLLARAERQQMRTQTVPPKRGDILDRRGRILATSVDADSIYAVPTEIANAEGAVKQLCAALEDCTARERQNLIERLGQQKAFAYVRRQIAPDQAKRVAALNLDGIGFIKESKRFYPNKELAAHLLGYVGIDNTGLDGLEATYDSRIRGKAGTMLVQTDARRHVFSRFERPPTYGSTVELSIDEYLQHIAERELHNGVLVNRALGGTAIVMNPRTGEILAMANEPTFNPNTYREAEEAARRNRAVQDLYEPGSTFKVVTASAAIEEKVMNPDTLIDTNPGRLVIDRSRVITDDTGRNSGVLSFANVIIKSSNIGAVKIGFKVGTDRLSRFVSLYGFGLQVSPDFPAENGGIVWSPEKWTDSALASVSLG
;
A
#
# COMPACT_ATOMS: atom_id res chain seq x y z
N MET A 1 -35.98 11.89 102.67
CA MET A 1 -35.57 11.88 101.29
C MET A 1 -35.23 13.31 100.87
N ALA A 2 -33.94 13.65 100.73
CA ALA A 2 -33.53 14.99 100.32
C ALA A 2 -33.77 15.16 98.80
N ALA A 3 -34.43 16.25 98.43
CA ALA A 3 -34.67 16.57 97.03
C ALA A 3 -33.35 16.81 96.30
N PRO A 4 -33.18 16.35 95.08
CA PRO A 4 -31.97 16.59 94.31
C PRO A 4 -31.83 18.14 94.08
N ALA A 5 -30.60 18.60 94.27
CA ALA A 5 -30.26 20.02 94.05
C ALA A 5 -30.54 20.39 92.58
N PRO A 6 -31.09 21.58 92.32
CA PRO A 6 -31.41 22.01 90.97
C PRO A 6 -30.13 22.08 90.13
N VAL A 7 -30.10 21.30 89.05
CA VAL A 7 -28.99 21.34 88.08
C VAL A 7 -28.91 22.71 87.43
N ASP A 8 -27.81 23.42 87.67
CA ASP A 8 -27.62 24.76 87.09
C ASP A 8 -27.46 24.58 85.54
N TRP A 9 -28.54 24.82 84.85
CA TRP A 9 -28.61 24.68 83.36
C TRP A 9 -27.56 25.51 82.62
N ARG A 10 -27.09 26.62 83.25
CA ARG A 10 -26.04 27.48 82.66
C ARG A 10 -24.69 26.82 82.65
N VAL A 11 -24.35 26.04 83.64
CA VAL A 11 -23.10 25.20 83.70
C VAL A 11 -23.16 24.12 82.68
N THR A 12 -24.28 23.39 82.55
CA THR A 12 -24.51 22.34 81.63
C THR A 12 -24.47 22.87 80.17
N LEU A 13 -25.07 24.04 79.93
CA LEU A 13 -25.03 24.70 78.62
C LEU A 13 -23.60 25.10 78.24
N ARG A 14 -22.85 25.73 79.16
CA ARG A 14 -21.43 26.10 78.91
C ARG A 14 -20.55 24.88 78.60
N GLN A 15 -20.74 23.79 79.35
CA GLN A 15 -20.00 22.52 79.06
C GLN A 15 -20.34 21.96 77.68
N ARG A 16 -21.62 21.95 77.33
CA ARG A 16 -22.04 21.45 75.97
C ARG A 16 -21.51 22.35 74.85
N VAL A 17 -21.59 23.67 75.02
CA VAL A 17 -21.03 24.62 74.05
C VAL A 17 -19.51 24.48 73.96
N ALA A 18 -18.81 24.29 75.07
CA ALA A 18 -17.36 24.05 75.07
C ALA A 18 -16.98 22.77 74.35
N ILE A 19 -17.73 21.68 74.61
CA ILE A 19 -17.52 20.40 73.91
C ILE A 19 -17.73 20.55 72.38
N VAL A 20 -18.80 21.18 71.96
CA VAL A 20 -19.07 21.48 70.53
C VAL A 20 -17.97 22.33 69.93
N ALA A 21 -17.52 23.40 70.61
CA ALA A 21 -16.45 24.25 70.14
C ALA A 21 -15.12 23.50 69.97
N VAL A 22 -14.75 22.65 70.95
CA VAL A 22 -13.52 21.85 70.91
C VAL A 22 -13.59 20.79 69.80
N THR A 23 -14.73 20.11 69.67
CA THR A 23 -14.91 19.12 68.58
C THR A 23 -14.87 19.75 67.20
N THR A 24 -15.48 20.95 67.03
CA THR A 24 -15.43 21.69 65.78
C THR A 24 -14.01 22.18 65.47
N ALA A 25 -13.29 22.71 66.47
CA ALA A 25 -11.89 23.12 66.30
C ALA A 25 -10.97 21.95 65.95
N ALA A 26 -11.16 20.82 66.62
CA ALA A 26 -10.39 19.58 66.28
C ALA A 26 -10.70 19.10 64.84
N TRP A 27 -11.97 19.17 64.44
CA TRP A 27 -12.39 18.78 63.08
C TRP A 27 -11.81 19.72 62.03
N VAL A 28 -11.84 21.03 62.23
CA VAL A 28 -11.20 22.02 61.33
C VAL A 28 -9.69 21.77 61.27
N GLY A 29 -9.03 21.56 62.44
CA GLY A 29 -7.60 21.23 62.44
C GLY A 29 -7.24 19.96 61.66
N CYS A 30 -8.08 18.92 61.73
CA CYS A 30 -7.91 17.73 60.91
C CYS A 30 -8.06 18.01 59.38
N ILE A 31 -9.02 18.86 59.01
CA ILE A 31 -9.22 19.26 57.62
C ILE A 31 -8.00 20.03 57.11
N GLU A 32 -7.54 21.03 57.88
CA GLU A 32 -6.37 21.82 57.52
C GLU A 32 -5.11 20.97 57.40
N ALA A 33 -4.85 20.10 58.38
CA ALA A 33 -3.73 19.16 58.31
C ALA A 33 -3.80 18.26 57.05
N ARG A 34 -5.01 17.78 56.68
CA ARG A 34 -5.23 17.00 55.48
C ARG A 34 -5.00 17.81 54.20
N LEU A 35 -5.45 19.08 54.16
CA LEU A 35 -5.21 19.97 53.03
C LEU A 35 -3.72 20.24 52.83
N VAL A 36 -3.01 20.55 53.93
CA VAL A 36 -1.56 20.73 53.90
C VAL A 36 -0.85 19.46 53.37
N TYR A 37 -1.24 18.31 53.89
CA TYR A 37 -0.70 17.04 53.41
C TYR A 37 -0.93 16.83 51.90
N LEU A 38 -2.14 17.10 51.38
CA LEU A 38 -2.46 16.98 49.98
C LEU A 38 -1.71 17.98 49.13
N GLN A 39 -1.57 19.23 49.60
CA GLN A 39 -0.92 20.29 48.84
C GLN A 39 0.61 20.23 48.86
N LEU A 40 1.22 19.77 49.95
CA LEU A 40 2.68 19.69 50.02
C LEU A 40 3.22 18.34 49.65
N PHE A 41 2.68 17.25 50.19
CA PHE A 41 3.23 15.90 50.02
C PHE A 41 2.63 15.14 48.85
N LYS A 42 1.36 15.39 48.50
CA LYS A 42 0.69 14.66 47.42
C LYS A 42 0.47 15.52 46.17
N ARG A 43 0.89 16.77 46.15
CA ARG A 43 0.67 17.69 45.05
C ARG A 43 1.18 17.14 43.70
N ALA A 44 2.42 16.64 43.64
CA ALA A 44 3.01 16.17 42.42
C ALA A 44 2.26 14.95 41.86
N ASP A 45 1.89 14.02 42.73
CA ASP A 45 1.14 12.80 42.34
C ASP A 45 -0.28 13.13 41.87
N LEU A 46 -0.97 14.04 42.59
CA LEU A 46 -2.32 14.52 42.22
C LEU A 46 -2.31 15.32 40.92
N LEU A 47 -1.30 16.18 40.72
CA LEU A 47 -1.13 16.94 39.49
C LEU A 47 -0.91 15.99 38.29
N ALA A 48 -0.02 14.99 38.43
CA ALA A 48 0.24 14.00 37.40
C ALA A 48 -0.99 13.14 37.06
N ARG A 49 -1.86 12.86 38.05
CA ARG A 49 -3.16 12.21 37.84
C ARG A 49 -4.16 13.11 37.12
N ALA A 50 -4.26 14.36 37.52
CA ALA A 50 -5.12 15.34 36.86
C ALA A 50 -4.71 15.57 35.39
N GLU A 51 -3.41 15.71 35.13
CA GLU A 51 -2.86 15.81 33.77
C GLU A 51 -3.22 14.62 32.93
N ARG A 52 -3.03 13.40 33.43
CA ARG A 52 -3.42 12.16 32.72
C ARG A 52 -4.92 12.05 32.45
N GLN A 53 -5.77 12.60 33.27
CA GLN A 53 -7.22 12.61 33.06
C GLN A 53 -7.66 13.71 32.08
N GLN A 54 -7.01 14.86 32.12
CA GLN A 54 -7.36 16.02 31.31
C GLN A 54 -6.68 16.04 29.94
N MET A 55 -5.47 15.48 29.82
CA MET A 55 -4.70 15.47 28.57
C MET A 55 -5.00 14.23 27.76
N ARG A 56 -5.45 14.43 26.54
CA ARG A 56 -5.56 13.39 25.52
C ARG A 56 -4.66 13.71 24.36
N THR A 57 -3.77 12.78 24.03
CA THR A 57 -2.96 12.86 22.82
C THR A 57 -3.75 12.23 21.68
N GLN A 58 -4.05 13.03 20.69
CA GLN A 58 -4.67 12.57 19.45
C GLN A 58 -3.63 12.60 18.33
N THR A 59 -3.50 11.50 17.60
CA THR A 59 -2.64 11.44 16.42
C THR A 59 -3.36 12.10 15.25
N VAL A 60 -2.67 13.05 14.58
CA VAL A 60 -3.16 13.69 13.36
C VAL A 60 -2.51 12.98 12.17
N PRO A 61 -3.27 12.25 11.34
CA PRO A 61 -2.70 11.53 10.22
C PRO A 61 -2.15 12.49 9.18
N PRO A 62 -1.00 12.18 8.55
CA PRO A 62 -0.46 12.97 7.47
C PRO A 62 -1.23 12.70 6.18
N LYS A 63 -1.16 13.63 5.22
CA LYS A 63 -1.52 13.35 3.83
C LYS A 63 -0.34 12.70 3.12
N ARG A 64 -0.62 11.64 2.36
CA ARG A 64 0.37 11.05 1.46
C ARG A 64 0.68 12.04 0.34
N GLY A 65 1.94 12.09 -0.08
CA GLY A 65 2.38 12.87 -1.23
C GLY A 65 1.72 12.39 -2.53
N ASP A 66 1.61 13.26 -3.49
CA ASP A 66 1.04 12.94 -4.80
C ASP A 66 2.00 12.07 -5.63
N ILE A 67 1.45 11.25 -6.52
CA ILE A 67 2.19 10.59 -7.58
C ILE A 67 1.79 11.25 -8.88
N LEU A 68 2.77 11.78 -9.59
CA LEU A 68 2.59 12.54 -10.82
C LEU A 68 3.21 11.81 -12.01
N ASP A 69 2.67 12.03 -13.18
CA ASP A 69 3.32 11.66 -14.43
C ASP A 69 4.48 12.61 -14.77
N ARG A 70 5.23 12.34 -15.84
CA ARG A 70 6.36 13.15 -16.31
C ARG A 70 6.01 14.58 -16.71
N ARG A 71 4.73 14.94 -16.80
CA ARG A 71 4.20 16.27 -17.13
C ARG A 71 3.51 16.93 -15.93
N GLY A 72 3.64 16.36 -14.73
CA GLY A 72 3.02 16.89 -13.52
C GLY A 72 1.53 16.61 -13.39
N ARG A 73 0.95 15.69 -14.18
CA ARG A 73 -0.47 15.29 -14.08
C ARG A 73 -0.64 14.29 -12.95
N ILE A 74 -1.73 14.41 -12.21
CA ILE A 74 -1.98 13.61 -11.00
C ILE A 74 -2.43 12.20 -11.38
N LEU A 75 -1.63 11.20 -11.04
CA LEU A 75 -1.96 9.78 -11.13
C LEU A 75 -2.55 9.24 -9.82
N ALA A 76 -2.07 9.73 -8.66
CA ALA A 76 -2.62 9.41 -7.35
C ALA A 76 -2.46 10.59 -6.40
N THR A 77 -3.51 10.90 -5.63
CA THR A 77 -3.54 12.00 -4.66
C THR A 77 -4.22 11.60 -3.36
N SER A 78 -4.17 12.46 -2.35
CA SER A 78 -4.84 12.26 -1.07
C SER A 78 -5.94 13.29 -0.87
N VAL A 79 -7.17 12.84 -0.64
CA VAL A 79 -8.32 13.68 -0.37
C VAL A 79 -8.75 13.57 1.08
N ASP A 80 -9.34 14.63 1.63
CA ASP A 80 -9.93 14.60 2.96
C ASP A 80 -11.22 13.76 2.94
N ALA A 81 -11.36 12.89 3.92
CA ALA A 81 -12.54 12.05 4.08
C ALA A 81 -12.96 12.01 5.55
N ASP A 82 -14.25 11.87 5.80
CA ASP A 82 -14.78 11.69 7.13
C ASP A 82 -14.88 10.22 7.49
N SER A 83 -14.53 9.90 8.74
CA SER A 83 -14.77 8.59 9.35
C SER A 83 -15.73 8.75 10.50
N ILE A 84 -16.78 7.91 10.52
CA ILE A 84 -17.77 7.91 11.59
C ILE A 84 -17.25 7.01 12.70
N TYR A 85 -17.23 7.52 13.92
CA TYR A 85 -16.99 6.73 15.11
C TYR A 85 -18.18 6.81 16.06
N ALA A 86 -18.24 5.85 16.95
CA ALA A 86 -19.22 5.79 18.02
C ALA A 86 -18.51 5.68 19.39
N VAL A 87 -19.16 6.20 20.42
CA VAL A 87 -18.88 5.95 21.82
C VAL A 87 -19.98 5.02 22.35
N PRO A 88 -19.81 3.69 22.28
CA PRO A 88 -20.87 2.73 22.62
C PRO A 88 -21.51 2.95 23.99
N THR A 89 -20.73 3.40 24.99
CA THR A 89 -21.24 3.70 26.33
C THR A 89 -22.19 4.89 26.40
N GLU A 90 -22.27 5.72 25.38
CA GLU A 90 -23.16 6.88 25.29
C GLU A 90 -24.43 6.57 24.43
N ILE A 91 -24.50 5.37 23.81
CA ILE A 91 -25.63 4.95 22.96
C ILE A 91 -26.60 4.11 23.78
N ALA A 92 -27.78 4.66 24.09
CA ALA A 92 -28.78 3.95 24.88
C ALA A 92 -29.43 2.76 24.13
N ASN A 93 -29.60 2.89 22.80
CA ASN A 93 -30.21 1.86 21.96
C ASN A 93 -29.37 1.62 20.70
N ALA A 94 -28.50 0.61 20.73
CA ALA A 94 -27.61 0.26 19.62
C ALA A 94 -28.37 -0.14 18.34
N GLU A 95 -29.46 -0.92 18.45
CA GLU A 95 -30.25 -1.35 17.30
C GLU A 95 -30.93 -0.17 16.60
N GLY A 96 -31.52 0.73 17.39
CA GLY A 96 -32.17 1.94 16.88
C GLY A 96 -31.16 2.86 16.19
N ALA A 97 -29.99 3.08 16.79
CA ALA A 97 -28.93 3.87 16.22
C ALA A 97 -28.39 3.28 14.91
N VAL A 98 -28.13 1.97 14.87
CA VAL A 98 -27.67 1.28 13.66
C VAL A 98 -28.71 1.35 12.54
N LYS A 99 -30.00 1.22 12.86
CA LYS A 99 -31.07 1.36 11.86
C LYS A 99 -31.06 2.73 11.21
N GLN A 100 -30.92 3.80 11.99
CA GLN A 100 -30.84 5.19 11.48
C GLN A 100 -29.55 5.43 10.68
N LEU A 101 -28.39 4.96 11.20
CA LEU A 101 -27.11 5.06 10.51
C LEU A 101 -27.13 4.37 9.15
N CYS A 102 -27.65 3.14 9.08
CA CYS A 102 -27.76 2.40 7.83
C CYS A 102 -28.74 3.03 6.84
N ALA A 103 -29.82 3.66 7.32
CA ALA A 103 -30.73 4.41 6.47
C ALA A 103 -30.05 5.65 5.85
N ALA A 104 -29.22 6.38 6.62
CA ALA A 104 -28.50 7.55 6.12
C ALA A 104 -27.31 7.17 5.21
N LEU A 105 -26.70 6.01 5.41
CA LEU A 105 -25.61 5.50 4.59
C LEU A 105 -26.09 4.89 3.26
N GLU A 106 -27.36 4.41 3.20
CA GLU A 106 -28.07 3.84 2.04
C GLU A 106 -27.52 2.50 1.53
N ASP A 107 -26.27 2.14 1.81
CA ASP A 107 -25.56 0.99 1.25
C ASP A 107 -25.15 -0.06 2.30
N CYS A 108 -25.80 -0.09 3.48
CA CYS A 108 -25.53 -1.08 4.52
C CYS A 108 -26.01 -2.49 4.11
N THR A 109 -25.07 -3.43 4.05
CA THR A 109 -25.41 -4.84 3.92
C THR A 109 -26.00 -5.41 5.23
N ALA A 110 -26.76 -6.52 5.13
CA ALA A 110 -27.30 -7.20 6.31
C ALA A 110 -26.17 -7.63 7.29
N ARG A 111 -25.06 -8.11 6.75
CA ARG A 111 -23.88 -8.51 7.54
C ARG A 111 -23.24 -7.31 8.25
N GLU A 112 -23.11 -6.18 7.57
CA GLU A 112 -22.57 -4.96 8.16
C GLU A 112 -23.46 -4.44 9.29
N ARG A 113 -24.77 -4.44 9.07
CA ARG A 113 -25.74 -4.06 10.10
C ARG A 113 -25.60 -4.92 11.37
N GLN A 114 -25.51 -6.23 11.22
CA GLN A 114 -25.34 -7.14 12.36
C GLN A 114 -24.02 -6.88 13.10
N ASN A 115 -22.92 -6.73 12.38
CA ASN A 115 -21.61 -6.42 12.95
C ASN A 115 -21.61 -5.06 13.69
N LEU A 116 -22.37 -4.06 13.19
CA LEU A 116 -22.50 -2.77 13.85
C LEU A 116 -23.31 -2.88 15.15
N ILE A 117 -24.42 -3.64 15.17
CA ILE A 117 -25.20 -3.89 16.38
C ILE A 117 -24.32 -4.53 17.47
N GLU A 118 -23.58 -5.59 17.13
CA GLU A 118 -22.68 -6.25 18.07
C GLU A 118 -21.58 -5.31 18.57
N ARG A 119 -21.00 -4.50 17.69
CA ARG A 119 -19.91 -3.58 18.02
C ARG A 119 -20.39 -2.43 18.90
N LEU A 120 -21.55 -1.86 18.61
CA LEU A 120 -22.12 -0.75 19.38
C LEU A 120 -22.81 -1.23 20.68
N GLY A 121 -23.16 -2.50 20.81
CA GLY A 121 -23.64 -3.09 22.05
C GLY A 121 -22.55 -3.40 23.10
N GLN A 122 -21.26 -3.26 22.74
CA GLN A 122 -20.14 -3.50 23.64
C GLN A 122 -19.87 -2.29 24.56
N GLN A 123 -19.41 -2.55 25.78
CA GLN A 123 -18.99 -1.51 26.74
C GLN A 123 -17.61 -0.95 26.40
N LYS A 124 -17.50 -0.26 25.25
CA LYS A 124 -16.26 0.35 24.76
C LYS A 124 -16.41 1.87 24.66
N ALA A 125 -15.31 2.58 24.92
CA ALA A 125 -15.27 4.04 24.78
C ALA A 125 -15.09 4.52 23.34
N PHE A 126 -14.83 3.62 22.38
CA PHE A 126 -14.61 3.96 20.97
C PHE A 126 -14.83 2.75 20.06
N ALA A 127 -15.54 2.97 18.97
CA ALA A 127 -15.68 2.02 17.88
C ALA A 127 -15.88 2.76 16.55
N TYR A 128 -15.19 2.34 15.49
CA TYR A 128 -15.51 2.85 14.15
C TYR A 128 -16.85 2.29 13.68
N VAL A 129 -17.72 3.17 13.18
CA VAL A 129 -18.93 2.79 12.45
C VAL A 129 -18.55 2.51 11.00
N ARG A 130 -18.04 3.51 10.30
CA ARG A 130 -17.52 3.39 8.93
C ARG A 130 -16.42 4.41 8.70
N ARG A 131 -15.38 4.01 7.99
CA ARG A 131 -14.22 4.87 7.72
C ARG A 131 -14.23 5.40 6.28
N GLN A 132 -13.66 6.58 6.09
CA GLN A 132 -13.38 7.19 4.79
C GLN A 132 -14.61 7.26 3.88
N ILE A 133 -15.74 7.70 4.44
CA ILE A 133 -17.02 7.84 3.74
C ILE A 133 -17.03 9.03 2.78
N ALA A 134 -17.99 9.03 1.87
CA ALA A 134 -18.24 10.13 0.97
C ALA A 134 -18.77 11.38 1.74
N PRO A 135 -18.47 12.62 1.27
CA PRO A 135 -18.91 13.84 1.97
C PRO A 135 -20.41 13.98 2.14
N ASP A 136 -21.19 13.49 1.18
CA ASP A 136 -22.65 13.48 1.24
C ASP A 136 -23.20 12.47 2.27
N GLN A 137 -22.59 11.29 2.38
CA GLN A 137 -22.89 10.34 3.46
C GLN A 137 -22.60 10.95 4.84
N ALA A 138 -21.45 11.62 4.98
CA ALA A 138 -21.09 12.29 6.22
C ALA A 138 -22.12 13.35 6.62
N LYS A 139 -22.58 14.17 5.66
CA LYS A 139 -23.64 15.17 5.90
C LYS A 139 -24.97 14.57 6.33
N ARG A 140 -25.40 13.47 5.67
CA ARG A 140 -26.65 12.78 6.04
C ARG A 140 -26.58 12.19 7.44
N VAL A 141 -25.47 11.55 7.79
CA VAL A 141 -25.29 11.00 9.14
C VAL A 141 -25.17 12.09 10.19
N ALA A 142 -24.49 13.19 9.91
CA ALA A 142 -24.40 14.34 10.83
C ALA A 142 -25.77 14.95 11.11
N ALA A 143 -26.66 15.01 10.12
CA ALA A 143 -28.02 15.52 10.28
C ALA A 143 -28.88 14.69 11.24
N LEU A 144 -28.55 13.43 11.52
CA LEU A 144 -29.27 12.60 12.49
C LEU A 144 -29.05 13.03 13.94
N ASN A 145 -27.97 13.78 14.22
CA ASN A 145 -27.61 14.28 15.54
C ASN A 145 -27.70 13.21 16.66
N LEU A 146 -27.16 12.02 16.41
CA LEU A 146 -27.23 10.88 17.32
C LEU A 146 -26.21 11.03 18.45
N ASP A 147 -26.67 10.79 19.70
CA ASP A 147 -25.78 10.77 20.87
C ASP A 147 -24.71 9.67 20.72
N GLY A 148 -23.49 9.98 21.12
CA GLY A 148 -22.36 9.07 21.05
C GLY A 148 -21.80 8.82 19.63
N ILE A 149 -22.30 9.51 18.60
CA ILE A 149 -21.77 9.44 17.22
C ILE A 149 -20.96 10.71 16.94
N GLY A 150 -19.75 10.52 16.39
CA GLY A 150 -18.86 11.61 16.00
C GLY A 150 -18.11 11.33 14.71
N PHE A 151 -17.34 12.37 14.28
CA PHE A 151 -16.59 12.32 13.02
C PHE A 151 -15.11 12.59 13.28
N ILE A 152 -14.26 11.84 12.57
CA ILE A 152 -12.82 12.05 12.53
C ILE A 152 -12.43 12.33 11.10
N LYS A 153 -11.66 13.41 10.89
CA LYS A 153 -11.04 13.69 9.58
C LYS A 153 -9.89 12.72 9.35
N GLU A 154 -9.96 12.00 8.25
CA GLU A 154 -8.89 11.10 7.78
C GLU A 154 -8.46 11.51 6.37
N SER A 155 -7.32 10.99 5.94
CA SER A 155 -6.86 11.13 4.56
C SER A 155 -7.19 9.84 3.82
N LYS A 156 -7.82 9.96 2.65
CA LYS A 156 -8.14 8.85 1.75
C LYS A 156 -7.30 8.96 0.49
N ARG A 157 -6.63 7.88 0.12
CA ARG A 157 -5.94 7.81 -1.16
C ARG A 157 -6.95 7.71 -2.30
N PHE A 158 -6.72 8.45 -3.37
CA PHE A 158 -7.62 8.54 -4.51
C PHE A 158 -6.84 8.50 -5.83
N TYR A 159 -7.31 7.68 -6.74
CA TYR A 159 -6.77 7.47 -8.08
C TYR A 159 -7.79 7.99 -9.09
N PRO A 160 -7.60 9.24 -9.60
CA PRO A 160 -8.62 9.91 -10.41
C PRO A 160 -8.90 9.18 -11.73
N ASN A 161 -7.89 8.55 -12.30
CA ASN A 161 -7.99 7.83 -13.57
C ASN A 161 -8.34 6.34 -13.41
N LYS A 162 -8.77 5.92 -12.20
CA LYS A 162 -9.22 4.56 -11.87
C LYS A 162 -8.20 3.50 -12.26
N GLU A 163 -8.48 2.72 -13.32
CA GLU A 163 -7.67 1.58 -13.77
C GLU A 163 -6.32 1.99 -14.38
N LEU A 164 -6.16 3.26 -14.75
CA LEU A 164 -4.95 3.74 -15.42
C LEU A 164 -3.70 3.55 -14.56
N ALA A 165 -2.73 2.85 -15.10
CA ALA A 165 -1.45 2.51 -14.44
C ALA A 165 -1.62 1.77 -13.10
N ALA A 166 -2.75 1.08 -12.89
CA ALA A 166 -3.11 0.45 -11.61
C ALA A 166 -2.03 -0.48 -11.07
N HIS A 167 -1.47 -1.35 -11.89
CA HIS A 167 -0.43 -2.31 -11.50
C HIS A 167 0.90 -1.65 -11.16
N LEU A 168 1.20 -0.53 -11.82
CA LEU A 168 2.39 0.26 -11.55
C LEU A 168 2.23 1.03 -10.24
N LEU A 169 1.12 1.77 -10.09
CA LEU A 169 0.85 2.56 -8.91
C LEU A 169 0.67 1.69 -7.67
N GLY A 170 -0.03 0.57 -7.83
CA GLY A 170 -0.47 -0.24 -6.71
C GLY A 170 -1.65 0.38 -5.98
N TYR A 171 -1.81 0.05 -4.70
CA TYR A 171 -2.94 0.54 -3.89
C TYR A 171 -2.56 0.68 -2.42
N VAL A 172 -3.41 1.39 -1.68
CA VAL A 172 -3.20 1.76 -0.28
C VAL A 172 -4.29 1.15 0.59
N GLY A 173 -3.90 0.64 1.75
CA GLY A 173 -4.83 0.15 2.77
C GLY A 173 -5.59 1.29 3.47
N ILE A 174 -6.60 0.92 4.25
CA ILE A 174 -7.44 1.87 4.98
C ILE A 174 -6.66 2.73 5.98
N ASP A 175 -5.53 2.21 6.48
CA ASP A 175 -4.64 2.92 7.41
C ASP A 175 -3.55 3.74 6.69
N ASN A 176 -3.78 4.02 5.42
CA ASN A 176 -2.88 4.84 4.59
C ASN A 176 -1.47 4.24 4.41
N THR A 177 -1.36 2.92 4.47
CA THR A 177 -0.13 2.16 4.22
C THR A 177 -0.15 1.62 2.80
N GLY A 178 0.92 1.82 2.03
CA GLY A 178 1.08 1.22 0.71
C GLY A 178 1.13 -0.30 0.80
N LEU A 179 0.34 -0.99 -0.01
CA LEU A 179 0.21 -2.45 0.02
C LEU A 179 0.85 -3.11 -1.20
N ASP A 180 0.93 -2.41 -2.32
CA ASP A 180 1.47 -2.94 -3.57
C ASP A 180 2.02 -1.82 -4.46
N GLY A 181 2.77 -2.18 -5.50
CA GLY A 181 3.33 -1.28 -6.49
C GLY A 181 4.21 -0.16 -5.91
N LEU A 182 4.24 0.98 -6.58
CA LEU A 182 5.00 2.16 -6.15
C LEU A 182 4.51 2.73 -4.80
N GLU A 183 3.23 2.58 -4.49
CA GLU A 183 2.69 2.96 -3.18
C GLU A 183 3.35 2.19 -2.03
N ALA A 184 3.66 0.91 -2.22
CA ALA A 184 4.37 0.11 -1.23
C ALA A 184 5.89 0.39 -1.26
N THR A 185 6.49 0.43 -2.43
CA THR A 185 7.94 0.64 -2.61
C THR A 185 8.39 1.96 -2.00
N TYR A 186 7.64 3.03 -2.26
CA TYR A 186 7.95 4.37 -1.77
C TYR A 186 7.15 4.78 -0.52
N ASP A 187 6.52 3.83 0.19
CA ASP A 187 5.65 4.14 1.34
C ASP A 187 6.33 5.04 2.37
N SER A 188 7.58 4.78 2.71
CA SER A 188 8.34 5.56 3.68
C SER A 188 8.54 7.04 3.29
N ARG A 189 8.57 7.34 2.00
CA ARG A 189 8.73 8.71 1.46
C ARG A 189 7.38 9.38 1.24
N ILE A 190 6.41 8.65 0.68
CA ILE A 190 5.11 9.18 0.29
C ILE A 190 4.17 9.32 1.49
N ARG A 191 4.27 8.46 2.51
CA ARG A 191 3.33 8.40 3.63
C ARG A 191 3.31 9.64 4.52
N GLY A 192 4.45 10.31 4.68
CA GLY A 192 4.62 11.41 5.61
C GLY A 192 4.76 10.95 7.07
N LYS A 193 4.77 11.92 7.99
CA LYS A 193 4.90 11.67 9.43
C LYS A 193 3.70 12.23 10.16
N ALA A 194 3.08 11.41 11.01
CA ALA A 194 1.94 11.81 11.82
C ALA A 194 2.29 12.98 12.76
N GLY A 195 1.37 13.90 12.88
CA GLY A 195 1.38 14.93 13.89
C GLY A 195 0.77 14.44 15.21
N THR A 196 0.89 15.24 16.24
CA THR A 196 0.25 15.00 17.54
C THR A 196 -0.51 16.23 17.95
N MET A 197 -1.74 16.04 18.41
CA MET A 197 -2.56 17.06 19.01
C MET A 197 -2.79 16.71 20.47
N LEU A 198 -2.30 17.55 21.38
CA LEU A 198 -2.56 17.46 22.80
C LEU A 198 -3.80 18.31 23.10
N VAL A 199 -4.86 17.66 23.53
CA VAL A 199 -6.15 18.30 23.85
C VAL A 199 -6.34 18.23 25.36
N GLN A 200 -6.53 19.40 25.98
CA GLN A 200 -6.92 19.49 27.38
C GLN A 200 -8.43 19.69 27.46
N THR A 201 -9.10 18.82 28.20
CA THR A 201 -10.55 18.83 28.36
C THR A 201 -10.94 18.98 29.83
N ASP A 202 -12.03 19.69 30.07
CA ASP A 202 -12.66 19.76 31.39
C ASP A 202 -13.42 18.45 31.72
N ALA A 203 -14.03 18.41 32.93
CA ALA A 203 -14.83 17.25 33.36
C ALA A 203 -16.09 17.01 32.49
N ARG A 204 -16.52 17.97 31.69
CA ARG A 204 -17.61 17.89 30.73
C ARG A 204 -17.12 17.66 29.32
N ARG A 205 -15.81 17.38 29.18
CA ARG A 205 -15.13 17.14 27.88
C ARG A 205 -15.07 18.35 26.95
N HIS A 206 -15.27 19.60 27.44
CA HIS A 206 -15.03 20.81 26.67
C HIS A 206 -13.53 21.04 26.53
N VAL A 207 -13.08 21.33 25.32
CA VAL A 207 -11.67 21.62 25.00
C VAL A 207 -11.38 23.06 25.43
N PHE A 208 -10.45 23.27 26.37
CA PHE A 208 -10.01 24.57 26.80
C PHE A 208 -8.56 24.92 26.44
N SER A 209 -7.76 23.93 26.07
CA SER A 209 -6.41 24.15 25.58
C SER A 209 -6.06 23.12 24.53
N ARG A 210 -5.35 23.56 23.47
CA ARG A 210 -4.93 22.73 22.35
C ARG A 210 -3.49 23.08 22.02
N PHE A 211 -2.63 22.08 22.07
CA PHE A 211 -1.27 22.14 21.55
C PHE A 211 -1.15 21.18 20.38
N GLU A 212 -0.73 21.68 19.23
CA GLU A 212 -0.64 20.89 18.00
C GLU A 212 0.80 20.88 17.50
N ARG A 213 1.31 19.67 17.26
CA ARG A 213 2.47 19.43 16.42
C ARG A 213 1.94 19.00 15.07
N PRO A 214 2.01 19.83 14.03
CA PRO A 214 1.41 19.52 12.74
C PRO A 214 2.05 18.25 12.11
N PRO A 215 1.30 17.49 11.33
CA PRO A 215 1.84 16.39 10.55
C PRO A 215 2.79 16.92 9.47
N THR A 216 3.78 16.14 9.11
CA THR A 216 4.61 16.39 7.93
C THR A 216 4.03 15.59 6.77
N TYR A 217 3.61 16.27 5.71
CA TYR A 217 3.08 15.61 4.52
C TYR A 217 4.15 14.77 3.82
N GLY A 218 3.71 13.74 3.11
CA GLY A 218 4.57 12.90 2.31
C GLY A 218 5.16 13.65 1.11
N SER A 219 6.29 13.17 0.62
CA SER A 219 6.94 13.73 -0.57
C SER A 219 6.15 13.35 -1.83
N THR A 220 6.03 14.28 -2.76
CA THR A 220 5.53 14.01 -4.11
C THR A 220 6.57 13.21 -4.89
N VAL A 221 6.10 12.25 -5.69
CA VAL A 221 6.92 11.42 -6.59
C VAL A 221 6.49 11.69 -8.02
N GLU A 222 7.44 12.04 -8.86
CA GLU A 222 7.25 12.20 -10.30
C GLU A 222 7.81 10.97 -11.02
N LEU A 223 7.01 10.40 -11.93
CA LEU A 223 7.33 9.20 -12.70
C LEU A 223 7.77 9.55 -14.10
N SER A 224 8.51 8.65 -14.75
CA SER A 224 8.80 8.72 -16.18
C SER A 224 7.58 8.41 -17.07
N ILE A 225 6.52 7.87 -16.50
CA ILE A 225 5.27 7.54 -17.20
C ILE A 225 4.65 8.78 -17.84
N ASP A 226 4.20 8.66 -19.08
CA ASP A 226 3.34 9.61 -19.76
C ASP A 226 1.90 9.10 -19.74
N GLU A 227 1.00 9.80 -19.05
CA GLU A 227 -0.40 9.41 -18.90
C GLU A 227 -1.09 9.12 -20.23
N TYR A 228 -0.78 9.90 -21.27
CA TYR A 228 -1.39 9.73 -22.58
C TYR A 228 -0.90 8.44 -23.26
N LEU A 229 0.42 8.17 -23.21
CA LEU A 229 0.98 6.92 -23.75
C LEU A 229 0.49 5.71 -22.96
N GLN A 230 0.38 5.84 -21.63
CA GLN A 230 -0.17 4.79 -20.76
C GLN A 230 -1.61 4.45 -21.17
N HIS A 231 -2.46 5.47 -21.35
CA HIS A 231 -3.84 5.26 -21.79
C HIS A 231 -3.93 4.57 -23.17
N ILE A 232 -3.09 4.97 -24.13
CA ILE A 232 -3.05 4.31 -25.45
C ILE A 232 -2.62 2.85 -25.29
N ALA A 233 -1.53 2.60 -24.53
CA ALA A 233 -1.01 1.25 -24.36
C ALA A 233 -2.05 0.31 -23.70
N GLU A 234 -2.76 0.77 -22.68
CA GLU A 234 -3.82 0.00 -22.03
C GLU A 234 -5.00 -0.28 -22.96
N ARG A 235 -5.47 0.73 -23.67
CA ARG A 235 -6.57 0.60 -24.62
C ARG A 235 -6.26 -0.42 -25.71
N GLU A 236 -5.08 -0.31 -26.34
CA GLU A 236 -4.69 -1.19 -27.43
C GLU A 236 -4.37 -2.62 -26.93
N LEU A 237 -3.79 -2.72 -25.73
CA LEU A 237 -3.58 -4.03 -25.08
C LEU A 237 -4.91 -4.73 -24.79
N HIS A 238 -5.87 -4.01 -24.19
CA HIS A 238 -7.20 -4.54 -23.92
C HIS A 238 -7.88 -5.05 -25.20
N ASN A 239 -7.87 -4.24 -26.25
CA ASN A 239 -8.40 -4.62 -27.57
C ASN A 239 -7.68 -5.87 -28.12
N GLY A 240 -6.35 -5.91 -28.03
CA GLY A 240 -5.55 -7.04 -28.47
C GLY A 240 -5.89 -8.33 -27.73
N VAL A 241 -6.07 -8.28 -26.41
CA VAL A 241 -6.46 -9.41 -25.58
C VAL A 241 -7.85 -9.92 -25.97
N LEU A 242 -8.82 -9.02 -26.16
CA LEU A 242 -10.19 -9.37 -26.55
C LEU A 242 -10.25 -10.02 -27.94
N VAL A 243 -9.63 -9.39 -28.95
CA VAL A 243 -9.64 -9.88 -30.34
C VAL A 243 -9.01 -11.26 -30.44
N ASN A 244 -7.91 -11.49 -29.72
CA ASN A 244 -7.19 -12.76 -29.75
C ASN A 244 -7.71 -13.77 -28.72
N ARG A 245 -8.70 -13.41 -27.89
CA ARG A 245 -9.21 -14.24 -26.79
C ARG A 245 -8.08 -14.74 -25.88
N ALA A 246 -7.11 -13.87 -25.62
CA ALA A 246 -5.98 -14.19 -24.77
C ALA A 246 -6.41 -14.15 -23.29
N LEU A 247 -5.70 -14.91 -22.45
CA LEU A 247 -5.93 -14.92 -20.98
C LEU A 247 -5.42 -13.65 -20.31
N GLY A 248 -4.51 -12.93 -20.97
CA GLY A 248 -3.93 -11.70 -20.49
C GLY A 248 -2.82 -11.23 -21.42
N GLY A 249 -2.23 -10.09 -21.08
CA GLY A 249 -1.14 -9.52 -21.85
C GLY A 249 -0.43 -8.40 -21.12
N THR A 250 0.72 -8.00 -21.65
CA THR A 250 1.49 -6.86 -21.16
C THR A 250 1.98 -6.02 -22.32
N ALA A 251 2.10 -4.71 -22.13
CA ALA A 251 2.72 -3.81 -23.08
C ALA A 251 3.59 -2.79 -22.34
N ILE A 252 4.84 -2.65 -22.75
CA ILE A 252 5.79 -1.68 -22.20
C ILE A 252 6.25 -0.77 -23.32
N VAL A 253 6.15 0.55 -23.08
CA VAL A 253 6.70 1.57 -23.96
C VAL A 253 7.91 2.19 -23.29
N MET A 254 9.06 2.09 -23.94
CA MET A 254 10.34 2.55 -23.39
C MET A 254 11.01 3.53 -24.36
N ASN A 255 11.66 4.54 -23.81
CA ASN A 255 12.59 5.37 -24.56
C ASN A 255 13.94 4.62 -24.71
N PRO A 256 14.32 4.18 -25.91
CA PRO A 256 15.52 3.36 -26.07
C PRO A 256 16.85 4.11 -25.82
N ARG A 257 16.81 5.44 -25.75
CA ARG A 257 18.02 6.27 -25.51
C ARG A 257 18.28 6.47 -24.03
N THR A 258 17.21 6.59 -23.22
CA THR A 258 17.33 6.90 -21.79
C THR A 258 17.03 5.71 -20.89
N GLY A 259 16.32 4.70 -21.41
CA GLY A 259 15.80 3.58 -20.64
C GLY A 259 14.52 3.92 -19.85
N GLU A 260 14.01 5.16 -19.94
CA GLU A 260 12.77 5.55 -19.25
C GLU A 260 11.59 4.72 -19.73
N ILE A 261 10.84 4.16 -18.81
CA ILE A 261 9.55 3.51 -19.09
C ILE A 261 8.48 4.61 -19.15
N LEU A 262 7.88 4.76 -20.35
CA LEU A 262 6.86 5.77 -20.62
C LEU A 262 5.44 5.23 -20.42
N ALA A 263 5.25 3.91 -20.56
CA ALA A 263 4.01 3.22 -20.25
C ALA A 263 4.29 1.76 -19.87
N MET A 264 3.48 1.24 -18.95
CA MET A 264 3.50 -0.18 -18.54
C MET A 264 2.07 -0.64 -18.31
N ALA A 265 1.51 -1.31 -19.30
CA ALA A 265 0.13 -1.81 -19.29
C ALA A 265 0.07 -3.30 -19.00
N ASN A 266 -0.94 -3.72 -18.26
CA ASN A 266 -1.22 -5.12 -17.96
C ASN A 266 -2.72 -5.40 -18.12
N GLU A 267 -3.05 -6.59 -18.62
CA GLU A 267 -4.44 -7.07 -18.73
C GLU A 267 -4.51 -8.50 -18.17
N PRO A 268 -5.52 -8.84 -17.34
CA PRO A 268 -6.64 -8.01 -16.90
C PRO A 268 -6.21 -6.91 -15.93
N THR A 269 -6.96 -5.81 -15.93
CA THR A 269 -6.71 -4.66 -15.05
C THR A 269 -7.69 -4.60 -13.87
N PHE A 270 -7.49 -3.67 -12.94
CA PHE A 270 -8.33 -3.44 -11.77
C PHE A 270 -8.38 -1.96 -11.38
N ASN A 271 -9.39 -1.57 -10.59
CA ASN A 271 -9.49 -0.22 -10.04
C ASN A 271 -8.85 -0.15 -8.64
N PRO A 272 -7.75 0.60 -8.43
CA PRO A 272 -7.10 0.73 -7.12
C PRO A 272 -8.00 1.33 -6.03
N ASN A 273 -9.01 2.14 -6.42
CA ASN A 273 -9.96 2.68 -5.45
C ASN A 273 -10.85 1.60 -4.81
N THR A 274 -11.09 0.48 -5.52
CA THR A 274 -11.92 -0.65 -5.08
C THR A 274 -11.15 -1.98 -5.16
N TYR A 275 -9.84 -1.96 -4.92
CA TYR A 275 -8.94 -3.12 -5.09
C TYR A 275 -9.41 -4.41 -4.39
N ARG A 276 -10.23 -4.29 -3.33
CA ARG A 276 -10.78 -5.44 -2.59
C ARG A 276 -11.82 -6.23 -3.36
N GLU A 277 -12.43 -5.62 -4.38
CA GLU A 277 -13.43 -6.24 -5.24
C GLU A 277 -12.76 -6.99 -6.40
N ALA A 278 -11.50 -6.66 -6.69
CA ALA A 278 -10.73 -7.30 -7.75
C ALA A 278 -10.14 -8.64 -7.30
N GLU A 279 -10.14 -9.61 -8.20
CA GLU A 279 -9.45 -10.88 -8.01
C GLU A 279 -7.93 -10.66 -7.82
N GLU A 280 -7.29 -11.52 -7.03
CA GLU A 280 -5.85 -11.44 -6.78
C GLU A 280 -5.03 -11.54 -8.08
N ALA A 281 -5.44 -12.42 -8.98
CA ALA A 281 -4.80 -12.61 -10.28
C ALA A 281 -4.85 -11.35 -11.17
N ALA A 282 -5.90 -10.52 -11.05
CA ALA A 282 -6.04 -9.28 -11.79
C ALA A 282 -5.17 -8.14 -11.23
N ARG A 283 -4.75 -8.23 -9.96
CA ARG A 283 -3.89 -7.22 -9.32
C ARG A 283 -2.40 -7.43 -9.58
N ARG A 284 -2.03 -8.59 -10.11
CA ARG A 284 -0.64 -8.96 -10.34
C ARG A 284 -0.03 -8.13 -11.48
N ASN A 285 1.12 -7.52 -11.24
CA ASN A 285 1.90 -6.83 -12.29
C ASN A 285 2.65 -7.86 -13.13
N ARG A 286 1.99 -8.37 -14.18
CA ARG A 286 2.53 -9.41 -15.06
C ARG A 286 3.81 -8.98 -15.77
N ALA A 287 3.95 -7.69 -16.09
CA ALA A 287 5.11 -7.16 -16.78
C ALA A 287 6.44 -7.40 -16.05
N VAL A 288 6.39 -7.53 -14.72
CA VAL A 288 7.59 -7.71 -13.88
C VAL A 288 7.58 -9.02 -13.07
N GLN A 289 6.42 -9.68 -12.94
CA GLN A 289 6.29 -10.88 -12.11
C GLN A 289 6.15 -12.16 -12.88
N ASP A 290 5.62 -12.12 -14.13
CA ASP A 290 5.43 -13.32 -14.93
C ASP A 290 6.74 -13.77 -15.58
N LEU A 291 6.98 -15.07 -15.54
CA LEU A 291 8.07 -15.71 -16.26
C LEU A 291 7.59 -16.23 -17.61
N TYR A 292 8.38 -16.03 -18.63
CA TYR A 292 8.17 -16.63 -19.95
C TYR A 292 9.50 -16.91 -20.65
N GLU A 293 9.48 -17.82 -21.59
CA GLU A 293 10.64 -18.07 -22.47
C GLU A 293 10.67 -16.99 -23.54
N PRO A 294 11.80 -16.24 -23.67
CA PRO A 294 11.86 -15.08 -24.58
C PRO A 294 11.76 -15.48 -26.06
N GLY A 295 12.08 -16.73 -26.39
CA GLY A 295 12.03 -17.22 -27.74
C GLY A 295 12.97 -16.47 -28.68
N SER A 296 12.58 -16.35 -30.00
CA SER A 296 13.42 -15.72 -31.03
C SER A 296 13.85 -14.27 -30.74
N THR A 297 13.24 -13.57 -29.80
CA THR A 297 13.71 -12.25 -29.38
C THR A 297 15.07 -12.32 -28.69
N PHE A 298 15.38 -13.44 -28.05
CA PHE A 298 16.67 -13.69 -27.41
C PHE A 298 17.84 -13.83 -28.39
N LYS A 299 17.58 -14.12 -29.67
CA LYS A 299 18.64 -14.21 -30.70
C LYS A 299 19.46 -12.92 -30.83
N VAL A 300 18.92 -11.80 -30.37
CA VAL A 300 19.67 -10.52 -30.28
C VAL A 300 20.85 -10.66 -29.32
N VAL A 301 20.70 -11.35 -28.19
CA VAL A 301 21.79 -11.60 -27.22
C VAL A 301 22.88 -12.45 -27.86
N THR A 302 22.50 -13.54 -28.54
CA THR A 302 23.42 -14.43 -29.24
C THR A 302 24.17 -13.69 -30.35
N ALA A 303 23.47 -12.86 -31.12
CA ALA A 303 24.06 -12.07 -32.21
C ALA A 303 25.02 -10.98 -31.62
N SER A 304 24.63 -10.31 -30.55
CA SER A 304 25.49 -9.31 -29.89
C SER A 304 26.79 -9.94 -29.41
N ALA A 305 26.70 -11.13 -28.79
CA ALA A 305 27.89 -11.85 -28.33
C ALA A 305 28.82 -12.19 -29.50
N ALA A 306 28.26 -12.65 -30.61
CA ALA A 306 29.05 -13.03 -31.80
C ALA A 306 29.80 -11.85 -32.43
N ILE A 307 29.13 -10.69 -32.53
CA ILE A 307 29.70 -9.47 -33.12
C ILE A 307 30.72 -8.82 -32.18
N GLU A 308 30.39 -8.65 -30.92
CA GLU A 308 31.26 -7.97 -29.95
C GLU A 308 32.55 -8.75 -29.70
N GLU A 309 32.43 -10.09 -29.61
CA GLU A 309 33.59 -10.98 -29.46
C GLU A 309 34.33 -11.19 -30.79
N LYS A 310 33.91 -10.51 -31.88
CA LYS A 310 34.50 -10.62 -33.21
C LYS A 310 34.61 -12.05 -33.75
N VAL A 311 33.70 -12.93 -33.35
CA VAL A 311 33.66 -14.33 -33.77
C VAL A 311 33.06 -14.44 -35.17
N MET A 312 32.12 -13.52 -35.48
CA MET A 312 31.45 -13.40 -36.80
C MET A 312 31.20 -11.90 -37.11
N ASN A 313 30.98 -11.64 -38.38
CA ASN A 313 30.50 -10.37 -38.91
C ASN A 313 29.18 -10.54 -39.68
N PRO A 314 28.47 -9.48 -40.04
CA PRO A 314 27.16 -9.56 -40.72
C PRO A 314 27.17 -10.38 -42.03
N ASP A 315 28.28 -10.46 -42.71
CA ASP A 315 28.44 -11.15 -44.01
C ASP A 315 28.92 -12.59 -43.87
N THR A 316 29.29 -13.03 -42.64
CA THR A 316 29.75 -14.40 -42.40
C THR A 316 28.70 -15.42 -42.85
N LEU A 317 29.09 -16.36 -43.73
CA LEU A 317 28.18 -17.38 -44.24
C LEU A 317 28.01 -18.51 -43.25
N ILE A 318 26.77 -18.95 -43.06
CA ILE A 318 26.35 -20.01 -42.15
C ILE A 318 25.52 -20.99 -42.96
N ASP A 319 26.03 -22.22 -43.09
CA ASP A 319 25.33 -23.28 -43.77
C ASP A 319 24.26 -23.89 -42.85
N THR A 320 22.98 -23.84 -43.27
CA THR A 320 21.86 -24.42 -42.54
C THR A 320 21.34 -25.72 -43.18
N ASN A 321 22.04 -26.23 -44.22
CA ASN A 321 21.69 -27.50 -44.82
C ASN A 321 21.85 -28.71 -43.87
N PRO A 322 21.03 -29.72 -43.98
CA PRO A 322 19.90 -29.92 -44.91
C PRO A 322 18.56 -29.44 -44.31
N GLY A 323 18.52 -28.37 -43.51
CA GLY A 323 17.33 -27.85 -42.86
C GLY A 323 17.00 -28.53 -41.52
N ARG A 324 17.93 -29.32 -41.02
CA ARG A 324 17.89 -29.95 -39.69
C ARG A 324 19.30 -30.06 -39.09
N LEU A 325 19.41 -29.78 -37.81
CA LEU A 325 20.65 -29.87 -37.04
C LEU A 325 20.44 -30.86 -35.88
N VAL A 326 21.18 -31.95 -35.90
CA VAL A 326 21.17 -32.96 -34.82
C VAL A 326 22.18 -32.49 -33.76
N ILE A 327 21.73 -32.27 -32.56
CA ILE A 327 22.57 -31.88 -31.40
C ILE A 327 23.05 -33.17 -30.70
N ASP A 328 22.11 -34.04 -30.37
CA ASP A 328 22.34 -35.34 -29.76
C ASP A 328 21.30 -36.38 -30.23
N ARG A 329 21.31 -37.58 -29.65
CA ARG A 329 20.39 -38.67 -30.02
C ARG A 329 18.90 -38.31 -29.82
N SER A 330 18.59 -37.37 -28.92
CA SER A 330 17.23 -37.01 -28.52
C SER A 330 16.78 -35.66 -29.08
N ARG A 331 17.69 -34.80 -29.56
CA ARG A 331 17.40 -33.46 -29.95
C ARG A 331 17.81 -33.07 -31.36
N VAL A 332 16.82 -32.63 -32.10
CA VAL A 332 16.99 -32.13 -33.48
C VAL A 332 16.40 -30.73 -33.55
N ILE A 333 17.14 -29.79 -34.08
CA ILE A 333 16.69 -28.39 -34.30
C ILE A 333 16.28 -28.27 -35.78
N THR A 334 15.16 -27.62 -36.01
CA THR A 334 14.66 -27.23 -37.34
C THR A 334 14.27 -25.75 -37.33
N ASP A 335 14.22 -25.16 -38.49
CA ASP A 335 13.58 -23.84 -38.63
C ASP A 335 12.05 -24.00 -38.62
N ASP A 336 11.32 -22.96 -38.14
CA ASP A 336 9.87 -23.01 -37.88
C ASP A 336 9.04 -23.47 -39.10
N THR A 337 9.49 -23.16 -40.28
CA THR A 337 8.79 -23.55 -41.54
C THR A 337 9.10 -24.95 -41.98
N GLY A 338 10.02 -25.68 -41.32
CA GLY A 338 10.56 -26.94 -41.79
C GLY A 338 11.29 -26.84 -43.14
N ARG A 339 11.54 -25.60 -43.62
CA ARG A 339 12.22 -25.33 -44.91
C ARG A 339 13.73 -25.32 -44.70
N ASN A 340 14.42 -25.88 -45.69
CA ASN A 340 15.85 -25.71 -45.78
C ASN A 340 16.17 -24.32 -46.32
N SER A 341 16.80 -23.49 -45.49
CA SER A 341 17.17 -22.10 -45.84
C SER A 341 18.52 -22.02 -46.58
N GLY A 342 19.21 -23.17 -46.76
CA GLY A 342 20.48 -23.21 -47.46
C GLY A 342 21.61 -22.50 -46.71
N VAL A 343 22.45 -21.79 -47.44
CA VAL A 343 23.52 -20.99 -46.86
C VAL A 343 22.98 -19.55 -46.65
N LEU A 344 23.04 -19.05 -45.40
CA LEU A 344 22.60 -17.71 -45.03
C LEU A 344 23.80 -16.91 -44.56
N SER A 345 23.78 -15.57 -44.81
CA SER A 345 24.67 -14.70 -44.08
C SER A 345 24.21 -14.58 -42.61
N PHE A 346 25.11 -14.21 -41.72
CA PHE A 346 24.78 -13.95 -40.32
C PHE A 346 23.58 -12.98 -40.19
N ALA A 347 23.60 -11.87 -40.93
CA ALA A 347 22.48 -10.93 -40.97
C ALA A 347 21.16 -11.61 -41.37
N ASN A 348 21.21 -12.49 -42.40
CA ASN A 348 20.01 -13.20 -42.84
C ASN A 348 19.54 -14.26 -41.85
N VAL A 349 20.42 -14.84 -41.01
CA VAL A 349 20.00 -15.73 -39.91
C VAL A 349 19.08 -14.97 -38.93
N ILE A 350 19.42 -13.74 -38.60
CA ILE A 350 18.61 -12.90 -37.69
C ILE A 350 17.35 -12.42 -38.39
N ILE A 351 17.43 -11.93 -39.63
CA ILE A 351 16.27 -11.43 -40.41
C ILE A 351 15.23 -12.52 -40.62
N LYS A 352 15.67 -13.73 -40.95
CA LYS A 352 14.78 -14.89 -41.17
C LYS A 352 14.47 -15.67 -39.89
N SER A 353 15.08 -15.29 -38.78
CA SER A 353 14.94 -15.95 -37.48
C SER A 353 15.28 -17.46 -37.53
N SER A 354 16.33 -17.85 -38.30
CA SER A 354 16.74 -19.26 -38.40
C SER A 354 17.19 -19.81 -37.04
N ASN A 355 16.55 -20.86 -36.58
CA ASN A 355 16.92 -21.57 -35.37
C ASN A 355 18.25 -22.28 -35.54
N ILE A 356 18.45 -22.99 -36.69
CA ILE A 356 19.68 -23.69 -37.00
C ILE A 356 20.85 -22.71 -37.07
N GLY A 357 20.65 -21.57 -37.74
CA GLY A 357 21.65 -20.51 -37.82
C GLY A 357 22.03 -19.97 -36.46
N ALA A 358 21.05 -19.67 -35.61
CA ALA A 358 21.27 -19.15 -34.25
C ALA A 358 22.05 -20.14 -33.38
N VAL A 359 21.71 -21.42 -33.41
CA VAL A 359 22.45 -22.46 -32.66
C VAL A 359 23.89 -22.59 -33.16
N LYS A 360 24.13 -22.53 -34.46
CA LYS A 360 25.51 -22.57 -35.04
C LYS A 360 26.32 -21.34 -34.64
N ILE A 361 25.68 -20.14 -34.52
CA ILE A 361 26.28 -18.94 -34.00
C ILE A 361 26.67 -19.15 -32.52
N GLY A 362 25.72 -19.62 -31.68
CA GLY A 362 25.94 -19.87 -30.26
C GLY A 362 27.07 -20.88 -29.99
N PHE A 363 27.13 -21.98 -30.74
CA PHE A 363 28.26 -22.92 -30.64
C PHE A 363 29.60 -22.31 -31.03
N LYS A 364 29.61 -21.39 -31.99
CA LYS A 364 30.83 -20.69 -32.37
C LYS A 364 31.26 -19.65 -31.31
N VAL A 365 30.33 -19.01 -30.64
CA VAL A 365 30.57 -18.13 -29.52
C VAL A 365 31.08 -18.91 -28.31
N GLY A 366 30.46 -20.04 -28.00
CA GLY A 366 30.77 -20.91 -26.86
C GLY A 366 30.09 -20.47 -25.56
N THR A 367 30.02 -21.42 -24.62
CA THR A 367 29.28 -21.26 -23.34
C THR A 367 29.72 -20.08 -22.55
N ASP A 368 31.02 -19.90 -22.30
CA ASP A 368 31.57 -18.87 -21.45
C ASP A 368 31.25 -17.43 -21.91
N ARG A 369 31.39 -17.21 -23.22
CA ARG A 369 31.11 -15.90 -23.81
C ARG A 369 29.61 -15.65 -23.86
N LEU A 370 28.80 -16.61 -24.28
CA LEU A 370 27.36 -16.44 -24.36
C LEU A 370 26.75 -16.21 -22.97
N SER A 371 27.16 -16.97 -21.93
CA SER A 371 26.68 -16.80 -20.58
C SER A 371 27.01 -15.42 -20.00
N ARG A 372 28.18 -14.87 -20.33
CA ARG A 372 28.56 -13.51 -19.97
C ARG A 372 27.60 -12.49 -20.59
N PHE A 373 27.25 -12.64 -21.86
CA PHE A 373 26.28 -11.72 -22.50
C PHE A 373 24.87 -11.88 -21.94
N VAL A 374 24.41 -13.10 -21.60
CA VAL A 374 23.16 -13.33 -20.88
C VAL A 374 23.12 -12.48 -19.60
N SER A 375 24.19 -12.51 -18.82
CA SER A 375 24.31 -11.70 -17.57
C SER A 375 24.37 -10.20 -17.86
N LEU A 376 25.10 -9.76 -18.91
CA LEU A 376 25.19 -8.34 -19.28
C LEU A 376 23.83 -7.75 -19.71
N TYR A 377 22.98 -8.57 -20.31
CA TYR A 377 21.59 -8.18 -20.64
C TYR A 377 20.64 -8.22 -19.43
N GLY A 378 21.13 -8.61 -18.24
CA GLY A 378 20.37 -8.61 -17.00
C GLY A 378 19.48 -9.84 -16.77
N PHE A 379 19.57 -10.86 -17.61
CA PHE A 379 18.82 -12.11 -17.38
C PHE A 379 19.29 -12.81 -16.10
N GLY A 380 18.34 -13.25 -15.27
CA GLY A 380 18.62 -13.88 -13.98
C GLY A 380 18.79 -12.89 -12.83
N LEU A 381 18.61 -11.58 -13.06
CA LEU A 381 18.76 -10.53 -12.06
C LEU A 381 17.50 -9.67 -11.98
N GLN A 382 17.22 -9.14 -10.77
CA GLN A 382 16.29 -8.03 -10.63
C GLN A 382 17.00 -6.75 -11.09
N VAL A 383 16.44 -6.06 -12.08
CA VAL A 383 17.09 -4.92 -12.73
C VAL A 383 16.45 -3.58 -12.34
N SER A 384 15.26 -3.61 -11.74
CA SER A 384 14.57 -2.40 -11.30
C SER A 384 14.48 -2.30 -9.79
N PRO A 385 14.98 -1.21 -9.17
CA PRO A 385 14.81 -0.95 -7.75
C PRO A 385 13.36 -0.58 -7.38
N ASP A 386 12.54 -0.23 -8.37
CA ASP A 386 11.18 0.25 -8.18
C ASP A 386 10.17 -0.89 -8.01
N PHE A 387 10.55 -2.12 -8.38
CA PHE A 387 9.68 -3.30 -8.34
C PHE A 387 10.29 -4.42 -7.49
N PRO A 388 10.14 -4.37 -6.15
CA PRO A 388 10.74 -5.38 -5.27
C PRO A 388 10.18 -6.79 -5.50
N ALA A 389 9.01 -6.90 -6.13
CA ALA A 389 8.41 -8.16 -6.53
C ALA A 389 8.80 -8.60 -7.96
N GLU A 390 9.75 -7.91 -8.60
CA GLU A 390 10.28 -8.30 -9.90
C GLU A 390 10.88 -9.69 -9.83
N ASN A 391 10.53 -10.52 -10.80
CA ASN A 391 11.12 -11.84 -10.97
C ASN A 391 12.34 -11.76 -11.90
N GLY A 392 13.52 -12.01 -11.37
CA GLY A 392 14.77 -11.93 -12.13
C GLY A 392 14.91 -13.01 -13.23
N GLY A 393 14.02 -13.99 -13.25
CA GLY A 393 14.11 -15.12 -14.16
C GLY A 393 14.98 -16.26 -13.63
N ILE A 394 15.00 -17.36 -14.39
CA ILE A 394 15.77 -18.56 -14.06
C ILE A 394 16.86 -18.77 -15.13
N VAL A 395 18.10 -18.55 -14.77
CA VAL A 395 19.26 -18.80 -15.62
C VAL A 395 20.15 -19.85 -14.95
N TRP A 396 20.42 -20.93 -15.64
CA TRP A 396 21.32 -21.96 -15.10
C TRP A 396 22.76 -21.49 -15.12
N SER A 397 23.55 -21.94 -14.14
CA SER A 397 24.98 -21.67 -14.14
C SER A 397 25.68 -22.30 -15.36
N PRO A 398 26.70 -21.64 -15.94
CA PRO A 398 27.35 -22.07 -17.17
C PRO A 398 27.89 -23.52 -17.12
N GLU A 399 28.31 -23.99 -15.94
CA GLU A 399 28.82 -25.34 -15.71
C GLU A 399 27.78 -26.45 -15.99
N LYS A 400 26.50 -26.09 -15.98
CA LYS A 400 25.38 -26.99 -16.28
C LYS A 400 24.98 -26.99 -17.76
N TRP A 401 25.60 -26.14 -18.58
CA TRP A 401 25.23 -26.02 -19.98
C TRP A 401 25.87 -27.16 -20.79
N THR A 402 25.06 -28.13 -21.12
CA THR A 402 25.36 -29.15 -22.14
C THR A 402 25.20 -28.52 -23.54
N ASP A 403 25.64 -29.22 -24.59
CA ASP A 403 25.40 -28.77 -25.96
C ASP A 403 23.91 -28.53 -26.24
N SER A 404 23.06 -29.36 -25.68
CA SER A 404 21.61 -29.21 -25.79
C SER A 404 21.11 -27.91 -25.07
N ALA A 405 21.67 -27.61 -23.91
CA ALA A 405 21.35 -26.34 -23.19
C ALA A 405 21.90 -25.13 -23.94
N LEU A 406 23.15 -25.19 -24.43
CA LEU A 406 23.73 -24.12 -25.24
C LEU A 406 22.90 -23.84 -26.49
N ALA A 407 22.44 -24.92 -27.17
CA ALA A 407 21.54 -24.79 -28.31
C ALA A 407 20.22 -24.11 -27.95
N SER A 408 19.61 -24.45 -26.79
CA SER A 408 18.40 -23.80 -26.30
C SER A 408 18.63 -22.32 -26.06
N VAL A 409 19.64 -21.97 -25.26
CA VAL A 409 19.94 -20.58 -24.94
C VAL A 409 20.28 -19.76 -26.18
N SER A 410 20.90 -20.37 -27.20
CA SER A 410 21.24 -19.67 -28.44
C SER A 410 20.04 -19.20 -29.25
N LEU A 411 18.90 -19.88 -29.13
CA LEU A 411 17.68 -19.56 -29.88
C LEU A 411 16.55 -18.95 -29.05
N GLY A 412 16.67 -18.99 -27.69
CA GLY A 412 15.78 -18.38 -26.72
C GLY A 412 14.80 -19.34 -26.09
#